data_fef29012390b9fb57c614a386a16a9a4
#
_entry.id   fef29012390b9fb57c614a386a16a9a4
#
_cell.length_a   1.000
_cell.length_b   1.000
_cell.length_c   1.000
_cell.angle_alpha   90.00
_cell.angle_beta   90.00
_cell.angle_gamma   90.00
#
_symmetry.space_group_name_H-M   'P 1'
#
loop_
_entity.id
_entity.type
_entity.pdbx_description
1 polymer ?
#
loop_
_entity_poly.entity_id
_entity_poly.type
_entity_poly.pdbx_seq_one_letter_code
_entity_poly.pdbx_strand_id
1 'polypeptide(L)'
;YNLTLENAVTDYNGAKNIINGMYSVIAKSSNFGGELAGRWASQAGVWNYNNPNYNMTYKEGSNDFGAIWQSWYGLVNSANAAVIALTNLDVKLYPSPETKEALIAEARCMRAWAYANLFWMFGHWWEADDCAYGILYRDQMSNLSNLQVPRITVGESYQKIFEDLEPGLKYLPDFTTPRYLSKQLAQVLKAKLLLNRGVMRGAVQDLKDALDLVLTVKKDAPGSWKMEADLAEMYEKGWESGEVLWTRYMGDITNCAWSEFTYSYAIGYNNTYYDIFDGWIKEDPRYTVVMDSVRAPETWDTKNVWALKKLYHGGRNDTPDAPYTAYYFRYAELYLMEAELKARLDDYSVADALA
;
A
#
# COMPACT_ATOMS: atom_id res chain seq x y z
N TYR A 1 7.13 -20.66 -29.43
CA TYR A 1 8.01 -19.59 -28.98
C TYR A 1 7.89 -19.52 -27.46
N ASN A 2 8.88 -20.00 -26.72
CA ASN A 2 8.97 -19.75 -25.28
C ASN A 2 9.43 -18.31 -25.08
N LEU A 3 8.56 -17.46 -24.55
CA LEU A 3 8.94 -16.13 -24.04
C LEU A 3 9.86 -16.36 -22.83
N THR A 4 11.15 -16.21 -23.04
CA THR A 4 12.13 -16.09 -21.94
C THR A 4 12.22 -14.61 -21.56
N LEU A 5 12.65 -14.32 -20.35
CA LEU A 5 12.90 -12.93 -19.90
C LEU A 5 13.85 -12.17 -20.84
N GLU A 6 14.79 -12.87 -21.46
CA GLU A 6 15.80 -12.31 -22.38
C GLU A 6 15.21 -11.79 -23.69
N ASN A 7 14.03 -12.31 -24.11
CA ASN A 7 13.33 -11.88 -25.33
C ASN A 7 11.96 -11.27 -25.07
N ALA A 8 11.58 -11.07 -23.82
CA ALA A 8 10.31 -10.44 -23.45
C ALA A 8 10.32 -8.91 -23.62
N VAL A 9 11.50 -8.27 -23.52
CA VAL A 9 11.68 -6.82 -23.65
C VAL A 9 12.81 -6.56 -24.66
N THR A 10 12.40 -6.17 -25.88
CA THR A 10 13.32 -5.97 -27.00
C THR A 10 13.45 -4.50 -27.46
N ASP A 11 12.58 -3.63 -26.91
CA ASP A 11 12.53 -2.22 -27.23
C ASP A 11 11.95 -1.38 -26.08
N TYR A 12 11.87 -0.07 -26.25
CA TYR A 12 11.34 0.86 -25.25
C TYR A 12 9.84 0.64 -24.96
N ASN A 13 9.05 0.20 -25.95
CA ASN A 13 7.64 -0.10 -25.71
C ASN A 13 7.50 -1.36 -24.83
N GLY A 14 8.31 -2.37 -25.07
CA GLY A 14 8.42 -3.54 -24.19
C GLY A 14 8.85 -3.14 -22.77
N ALA A 15 9.79 -2.19 -22.63
CA ALA A 15 10.21 -1.65 -21.35
C ALA A 15 9.06 -0.97 -20.58
N LYS A 16 8.24 -0.17 -21.25
CA LYS A 16 7.03 0.43 -20.64
C LYS A 16 5.98 -0.63 -20.29
N ASN A 17 5.82 -1.64 -21.12
CA ASN A 17 4.82 -2.68 -20.89
C ASN A 17 5.16 -3.56 -19.68
N ILE A 18 6.44 -3.85 -19.42
CA ILE A 18 6.83 -4.63 -18.23
C ILE A 18 6.57 -3.82 -16.94
N ILE A 19 6.77 -2.50 -16.97
CA ILE A 19 6.40 -1.60 -15.86
C ILE A 19 4.89 -1.62 -15.64
N ASN A 20 4.09 -1.44 -16.69
CA ASN A 20 2.62 -1.50 -16.60
C ASN A 20 2.14 -2.87 -16.09
N GLY A 21 2.87 -3.94 -16.39
CA GLY A 21 2.61 -5.27 -15.87
C GLY A 21 2.64 -5.35 -14.34
N MET A 22 3.55 -4.65 -13.68
CA MET A 22 3.59 -4.59 -12.21
C MET A 22 2.35 -3.92 -11.63
N TYR A 23 1.92 -2.79 -12.19
CA TYR A 23 0.68 -2.13 -11.77
C TYR A 23 -0.56 -2.98 -12.03
N SER A 24 -0.56 -3.75 -13.12
CA SER A 24 -1.63 -4.71 -13.42
C SER A 24 -1.74 -5.83 -12.38
N VAL A 25 -0.63 -6.27 -11.78
CA VAL A 25 -0.65 -7.23 -10.66
C VAL A 25 -1.43 -6.66 -9.48
N ILE A 26 -1.14 -5.41 -9.10
CA ILE A 26 -1.82 -4.73 -8.00
C ILE A 26 -3.31 -4.55 -8.33
N ALA A 27 -3.61 -4.08 -9.52
CA ALA A 27 -4.98 -3.78 -9.95
C ALA A 27 -5.90 -5.02 -9.97
N LYS A 28 -5.35 -6.20 -10.25
CA LYS A 28 -6.13 -7.43 -10.45
C LYS A 28 -6.41 -8.23 -9.18
N SER A 29 -5.87 -7.85 -8.02
CA SER A 29 -6.02 -8.66 -6.80
C SER A 29 -6.54 -7.84 -5.63
N SER A 30 -7.61 -8.30 -5.00
CA SER A 30 -8.15 -7.75 -3.76
C SER A 30 -7.18 -7.87 -2.56
N ASN A 31 -6.15 -8.72 -2.67
CA ASN A 31 -5.10 -8.86 -1.66
C ASN A 31 -4.24 -7.59 -1.49
N PHE A 32 -4.36 -6.63 -2.42
CA PHE A 32 -3.78 -5.28 -2.31
C PHE A 32 -4.80 -4.22 -1.91
N GLY A 33 -6.00 -4.60 -1.52
CA GLY A 33 -7.10 -3.67 -1.19
C GLY A 33 -8.06 -4.26 -0.17
N GLY A 34 -9.29 -4.56 -0.57
CA GLY A 34 -10.37 -4.95 0.33
C GLY A 34 -10.10 -6.22 1.14
N GLU A 35 -9.49 -7.25 0.57
CA GLU A 35 -9.08 -8.44 1.32
C GLU A 35 -8.11 -8.10 2.45
N LEU A 36 -7.09 -7.29 2.16
CA LEU A 36 -6.12 -6.85 3.15
C LEU A 36 -6.76 -5.99 4.24
N ALA A 37 -7.63 -5.04 3.84
CA ALA A 37 -8.36 -4.19 4.77
C ALA A 37 -9.30 -5.02 5.67
N GLY A 38 -9.99 -6.00 5.12
CA GLY A 38 -10.85 -6.92 5.86
C GLY A 38 -10.08 -7.75 6.89
N ARG A 39 -8.89 -8.24 6.54
CA ARG A 39 -8.01 -8.98 7.46
C ARG A 39 -7.56 -8.12 8.63
N TRP A 40 -7.12 -6.89 8.36
CA TRP A 40 -6.72 -5.97 9.41
C TRP A 40 -7.90 -5.56 10.30
N ALA A 41 -9.08 -5.31 9.73
CA ALA A 41 -10.27 -5.03 10.50
C ALA A 41 -10.67 -6.20 11.41
N SER A 42 -10.49 -7.43 10.95
CA SER A 42 -10.71 -8.64 11.76
C SER A 42 -9.71 -8.73 12.92
N GLN A 43 -8.43 -8.51 12.67
CA GLN A 43 -7.40 -8.50 13.71
C GLN A 43 -7.61 -7.39 14.74
N ALA A 44 -8.14 -6.25 14.31
CA ALA A 44 -8.48 -5.14 15.20
C ALA A 44 -9.77 -5.37 16.00
N GLY A 45 -10.46 -6.50 15.79
CA GLY A 45 -11.73 -6.80 16.44
C GLY A 45 -12.92 -6.01 15.92
N VAL A 46 -12.73 -5.27 14.81
CA VAL A 46 -13.80 -4.46 14.20
C VAL A 46 -14.71 -5.29 13.30
N TRP A 47 -14.25 -6.45 12.87
CA TRP A 47 -14.99 -7.36 12.01
C TRP A 47 -15.05 -8.76 12.58
N ASN A 48 -16.27 -9.27 12.79
CA ASN A 48 -16.49 -10.66 13.17
C ASN A 48 -17.16 -11.39 12.00
N TYR A 49 -16.37 -12.03 11.20
CA TYR A 49 -16.86 -13.04 10.27
C TYR A 49 -16.91 -14.38 11.01
N ASN A 50 -18.00 -15.10 10.88
CA ASN A 50 -18.23 -16.41 11.54
C ASN A 50 -17.26 -17.52 11.08
N ASN A 51 -16.08 -17.13 10.66
CA ASN A 51 -15.00 -18.02 10.27
C ASN A 51 -13.96 -18.02 11.41
N PRO A 52 -13.70 -19.17 12.07
CA PRO A 52 -12.72 -19.25 13.15
C PRO A 52 -11.32 -18.75 12.76
N ASN A 53 -11.03 -18.64 11.46
CA ASN A 53 -9.77 -18.12 10.94
C ASN A 53 -9.63 -16.61 11.12
N TYR A 54 -10.71 -15.88 11.39
CA TYR A 54 -10.68 -14.43 11.60
C TYR A 54 -10.63 -14.02 13.07
N ASN A 55 -10.73 -14.97 13.99
CA ASN A 55 -10.81 -14.71 15.44
C ASN A 55 -9.45 -14.68 16.14
N MET A 56 -8.37 -14.33 15.44
CA MET A 56 -7.00 -14.32 15.98
C MET A 56 -6.51 -15.68 16.50
N THR A 57 -7.16 -16.77 16.12
CA THR A 57 -6.81 -18.15 16.51
C THR A 57 -5.94 -18.82 15.48
N TYR A 58 -4.93 -18.11 14.98
CA TYR A 58 -3.99 -18.66 14.02
C TYR A 58 -3.16 -19.77 14.67
N LYS A 59 -3.07 -20.89 13.97
CA LYS A 59 -2.21 -22.02 14.34
C LYS A 59 -1.07 -22.11 13.37
N GLU A 60 0.04 -22.67 13.81
CA GLU A 60 1.12 -23.08 12.92
C GLU A 60 0.53 -23.94 11.78
N GLY A 61 0.85 -23.61 10.54
CA GLY A 61 0.32 -24.26 9.35
C GLY A 61 -1.04 -23.77 8.86
N SER A 62 -1.70 -22.80 9.51
CA SER A 62 -2.88 -22.16 8.93
C SER A 62 -2.48 -21.34 7.69
N ASN A 63 -3.31 -21.40 6.64
CA ASN A 63 -3.04 -20.71 5.36
C ASN A 63 -3.88 -19.41 5.21
N ASP A 64 -4.32 -18.84 6.31
CA ASP A 64 -5.27 -17.71 6.29
C ASP A 64 -4.70 -16.45 5.62
N PHE A 65 -3.39 -16.25 5.71
CA PHE A 65 -2.68 -15.15 5.05
C PHE A 65 -1.90 -15.60 3.80
N GLY A 66 -2.00 -16.88 3.40
CA GLY A 66 -1.23 -17.43 2.30
C GLY A 66 -1.48 -16.72 0.97
N ALA A 67 -2.72 -16.35 0.69
CA ALA A 67 -3.06 -15.63 -0.54
C ALA A 67 -2.47 -14.21 -0.56
N ILE A 68 -2.48 -13.52 0.58
CA ILE A 68 -1.84 -12.20 0.72
C ILE A 68 -0.33 -12.33 0.53
N TRP A 69 0.31 -13.26 1.25
CA TRP A 69 1.73 -13.56 1.10
C TRP A 69 2.12 -13.83 -0.36
N GLN A 70 1.39 -14.72 -1.04
CA GLN A 70 1.65 -15.08 -2.43
C GLN A 70 1.49 -13.89 -3.37
N SER A 71 0.47 -13.05 -3.18
CA SER A 71 0.25 -11.87 -4.01
C SER A 71 1.39 -10.85 -3.87
N TRP A 72 1.82 -10.57 -2.65
CA TRP A 72 2.91 -9.61 -2.41
C TRP A 72 4.26 -10.13 -2.90
N TYR A 73 4.58 -11.45 -2.72
CA TYR A 73 5.76 -12.03 -3.35
C TYR A 73 5.63 -12.18 -4.86
N GLY A 74 4.43 -12.33 -5.40
CA GLY A 74 4.15 -12.22 -6.83
C GLY A 74 4.51 -10.84 -7.39
N LEU A 75 4.21 -9.77 -6.65
CA LEU A 75 4.62 -8.42 -7.01
C LEU A 75 6.15 -8.24 -6.94
N VAL A 76 6.81 -8.76 -5.90
CA VAL A 76 8.28 -8.79 -5.82
C VAL A 76 8.87 -9.49 -7.04
N ASN A 77 8.32 -10.65 -7.41
CA ASN A 77 8.80 -11.41 -8.57
C ASN A 77 8.62 -10.64 -9.89
N SER A 78 7.49 -9.93 -10.04
CA SER A 78 7.24 -9.07 -11.21
C SER A 78 8.20 -7.89 -11.26
N ALA A 79 8.51 -7.30 -10.11
CA ALA A 79 9.50 -6.22 -10.02
C ALA A 79 10.92 -6.73 -10.32
N ASN A 80 11.30 -7.93 -9.85
CA ASN A 80 12.58 -8.56 -10.20
C ASN A 80 12.69 -8.80 -11.71
N ALA A 81 11.62 -9.32 -12.35
CA ALA A 81 11.58 -9.49 -13.79
C ALA A 81 11.79 -8.16 -14.52
N ALA A 82 11.13 -7.09 -14.05
CA ALA A 82 11.27 -5.77 -14.65
C ALA A 82 12.70 -5.23 -14.49
N VAL A 83 13.28 -5.28 -13.28
CA VAL A 83 14.66 -4.82 -13.04
C VAL A 83 15.65 -5.55 -13.95
N ILE A 84 15.55 -6.88 -14.07
CA ILE A 84 16.44 -7.69 -14.90
C ILE A 84 16.28 -7.32 -16.38
N ALA A 85 15.05 -7.30 -16.89
CA ALA A 85 14.79 -7.02 -18.30
C ALA A 85 15.21 -5.60 -18.70
N LEU A 86 14.89 -4.60 -17.86
CA LEU A 86 15.25 -3.20 -18.11
C LEU A 86 16.76 -2.97 -18.04
N THR A 87 17.46 -3.66 -17.14
CA THR A 87 18.93 -3.56 -17.03
C THR A 87 19.61 -4.16 -18.26
N ASN A 88 19.11 -5.30 -18.75
CA ASN A 88 19.69 -6.01 -19.88
C ASN A 88 19.40 -5.35 -21.24
N LEU A 89 18.33 -4.58 -21.35
CA LEU A 89 18.03 -3.86 -22.58
C LEU A 89 19.08 -2.79 -22.87
N ASP A 90 19.63 -2.76 -24.10
CA ASP A 90 20.65 -1.79 -24.51
C ASP A 90 20.14 -0.35 -24.30
N VAL A 91 20.96 0.48 -23.69
CA VAL A 91 20.64 1.89 -23.41
C VAL A 91 20.29 2.67 -24.67
N LYS A 92 20.81 2.28 -25.83
CA LYS A 92 20.52 2.90 -27.14
C LYS A 92 19.06 2.72 -27.59
N LEU A 93 18.34 1.78 -26.99
CA LEU A 93 16.94 1.53 -27.29
C LEU A 93 15.99 2.37 -26.42
N TYR A 94 16.53 3.13 -25.48
CA TYR A 94 15.78 4.12 -24.68
C TYR A 94 15.89 5.52 -25.29
N PRO A 95 14.93 6.40 -25.05
CA PRO A 95 15.01 7.81 -25.46
C PRO A 95 16.23 8.53 -24.90
N SER A 96 16.63 8.17 -23.66
CA SER A 96 17.85 8.66 -23.01
C SER A 96 18.32 7.68 -21.92
N PRO A 97 19.57 7.76 -21.47
CA PRO A 97 20.07 7.00 -20.31
C PRO A 97 19.24 7.25 -19.05
N GLU A 98 18.81 8.50 -18.82
CA GLU A 98 17.99 8.89 -17.66
C GLU A 98 16.63 8.19 -17.70
N THR A 99 16.04 8.01 -18.89
CA THR A 99 14.79 7.26 -19.06
C THR A 99 14.96 5.79 -18.63
N LYS A 100 16.08 5.17 -18.97
CA LYS A 100 16.42 3.82 -18.52
C LYS A 100 16.49 3.75 -17.00
N GLU A 101 17.24 4.67 -16.39
CA GLU A 101 17.41 4.73 -14.94
C GLU A 101 16.08 4.98 -14.21
N ALA A 102 15.20 5.82 -14.77
CA ALA A 102 13.90 6.11 -14.20
C ALA A 102 13.00 4.85 -14.17
N LEU A 103 12.95 4.07 -15.25
CA LEU A 103 12.16 2.82 -15.29
C LEU A 103 12.74 1.75 -14.35
N ILE A 104 14.06 1.63 -14.26
CA ILE A 104 14.69 0.71 -13.28
C ILE A 104 14.37 1.17 -11.84
N ALA A 105 14.44 2.47 -11.58
CA ALA A 105 14.11 3.06 -10.29
C ALA A 105 12.63 2.79 -9.92
N GLU A 106 11.72 2.89 -10.88
CA GLU A 106 10.30 2.59 -10.67
C GLU A 106 10.08 1.13 -10.29
N ALA A 107 10.72 0.19 -10.99
CA ALA A 107 10.66 -1.23 -10.66
C ALA A 107 11.25 -1.53 -9.28
N ARG A 108 12.38 -0.92 -8.92
CA ARG A 108 13.01 -1.06 -7.59
C ARG A 108 12.14 -0.47 -6.49
N CYS A 109 11.56 0.72 -6.68
CA CYS A 109 10.64 1.32 -5.72
C CYS A 109 9.37 0.48 -5.51
N MET A 110 8.85 -0.14 -6.58
CA MET A 110 7.74 -1.10 -6.45
C MET A 110 8.13 -2.31 -5.61
N ARG A 111 9.34 -2.83 -5.79
CA ARG A 111 9.88 -3.91 -4.96
C ARG A 111 10.06 -3.48 -3.51
N ALA A 112 10.59 -2.28 -3.28
CA ALA A 112 10.71 -1.70 -1.95
C ALA A 112 9.35 -1.58 -1.24
N TRP A 113 8.34 -1.10 -1.95
CA TRP A 113 6.99 -1.02 -1.41
C TRP A 113 6.41 -2.38 -1.06
N ALA A 114 6.60 -3.36 -1.93
CA ALA A 114 6.17 -4.73 -1.66
C ALA A 114 6.88 -5.31 -0.43
N TYR A 115 8.19 -5.13 -0.31
CA TYR A 115 8.95 -5.58 0.85
C TYR A 115 8.62 -4.83 2.13
N ALA A 116 8.35 -3.53 2.08
CA ALA A 116 7.91 -2.78 3.24
C ALA A 116 6.59 -3.35 3.81
N ASN A 117 5.62 -3.64 2.94
CA ASN A 117 4.36 -4.26 3.36
C ASN A 117 4.55 -5.69 3.88
N LEU A 118 5.36 -6.52 3.21
CA LEU A 118 5.71 -7.86 3.70
C LEU A 118 6.41 -7.80 5.06
N PHE A 119 7.26 -6.81 5.26
CA PHE A 119 7.97 -6.62 6.52
C PHE A 119 7.02 -6.22 7.64
N TRP A 120 6.11 -5.27 7.40
CA TRP A 120 5.10 -4.86 8.38
C TRP A 120 4.11 -5.98 8.72
N MET A 121 3.74 -6.83 7.75
CA MET A 121 2.76 -7.90 7.96
C MET A 121 3.38 -9.17 8.53
N PHE A 122 4.59 -9.54 8.13
CA PHE A 122 5.16 -10.86 8.37
C PHE A 122 6.56 -10.87 8.97
N GLY A 123 7.20 -9.71 9.14
CA GLY A 123 8.49 -9.56 9.80
C GLY A 123 8.35 -9.00 11.20
N HIS A 124 9.41 -9.12 11.99
CA HIS A 124 9.50 -8.50 13.33
C HIS A 124 10.15 -7.13 13.24
N TRP A 125 9.61 -6.23 12.42
CA TRP A 125 10.18 -4.93 12.10
C TRP A 125 10.47 -4.03 13.33
N TRP A 126 9.86 -4.35 14.48
CA TRP A 126 10.03 -3.65 15.77
C TRP A 126 11.20 -4.17 16.60
N GLU A 127 11.78 -5.34 16.24
CA GLU A 127 12.88 -5.97 16.96
C GLU A 127 14.24 -5.36 16.58
N ALA A 128 15.29 -5.72 17.33
CA ALA A 128 16.67 -5.29 17.07
C ALA A 128 17.20 -5.78 15.71
N ASP A 129 18.25 -5.12 15.22
CA ASP A 129 18.78 -5.36 13.86
C ASP A 129 19.30 -6.78 13.62
N ASP A 130 19.76 -7.47 14.67
CA ASP A 130 20.27 -8.85 14.62
C ASP A 130 19.15 -9.91 14.69
N CYS A 131 17.92 -9.54 14.94
CA CYS A 131 16.78 -10.46 14.94
C CYS A 131 16.62 -11.12 13.57
N ALA A 132 16.57 -12.47 13.56
CA ALA A 132 16.52 -13.30 12.35
C ALA A 132 15.15 -13.29 11.62
N TYR A 133 14.15 -12.59 12.15
CA TYR A 133 12.78 -12.58 11.61
C TYR A 133 12.50 -11.35 10.73
N GLY A 134 13.44 -11.02 9.84
CA GLY A 134 13.22 -10.03 8.79
C GLY A 134 12.39 -10.59 7.63
N ILE A 135 12.56 -10.00 6.45
CA ILE A 135 11.90 -10.47 5.22
C ILE A 135 12.60 -11.68 4.62
N LEU A 136 11.89 -12.43 3.80
CA LEU A 136 12.48 -13.41 2.89
C LEU A 136 12.88 -12.66 1.62
N TYR A 137 14.13 -12.21 1.55
CA TYR A 137 14.60 -11.32 0.48
C TYR A 137 14.93 -12.10 -0.81
N ARG A 138 14.47 -11.58 -1.94
CA ARG A 138 14.72 -12.09 -3.28
C ARG A 138 14.96 -10.93 -4.24
N ASP A 139 16.08 -10.93 -4.92
CA ASP A 139 16.45 -9.97 -5.99
C ASP A 139 16.50 -10.63 -7.37
N GLN A 140 16.13 -11.90 -7.46
CA GLN A 140 16.08 -12.71 -8.67
C GLN A 140 14.68 -13.30 -8.87
N MET A 141 14.41 -13.70 -10.12
CA MET A 141 13.21 -14.47 -10.44
C MET A 141 13.19 -15.79 -9.68
N SER A 142 12.06 -16.12 -9.09
CA SER A 142 11.86 -17.41 -8.42
C SER A 142 11.80 -18.54 -9.46
N ASN A 143 12.55 -19.59 -9.21
CA ASN A 143 12.55 -20.83 -9.98
C ASN A 143 12.77 -22.03 -9.05
N LEU A 144 12.69 -23.25 -9.59
CA LEU A 144 12.80 -24.48 -8.80
C LEU A 144 14.15 -24.62 -8.04
N SER A 145 15.22 -24.00 -8.54
CA SER A 145 16.55 -24.10 -7.91
C SER A 145 16.76 -23.10 -6.77
N ASN A 146 15.95 -22.05 -6.67
CA ASN A 146 16.08 -21.00 -5.67
C ASN A 146 14.82 -20.79 -4.81
N LEU A 147 13.93 -21.78 -4.72
CA LEU A 147 12.68 -21.68 -3.95
C LEU A 147 12.91 -21.47 -2.46
N GLN A 148 13.91 -22.17 -1.91
CA GLN A 148 14.22 -22.10 -0.48
C GLN A 148 15.26 -21.03 -0.22
N VAL A 149 14.85 -19.93 0.39
CA VAL A 149 15.73 -18.86 0.89
C VAL A 149 15.39 -18.59 2.35
N PRO A 150 16.40 -18.43 3.20
CA PRO A 150 16.17 -18.04 4.59
C PRO A 150 15.68 -16.59 4.67
N ARG A 151 15.10 -16.23 5.79
CA ARG A 151 14.88 -14.82 6.13
C ARG A 151 16.23 -14.15 6.38
N ILE A 152 16.35 -12.92 6.00
CA ILE A 152 17.43 -12.03 6.41
C ILE A 152 17.09 -11.38 7.76
N THR A 153 18.05 -10.73 8.40
CA THR A 153 17.81 -10.05 9.68
C THR A 153 16.91 -8.82 9.51
N VAL A 154 16.41 -8.31 10.63
CA VAL A 154 15.60 -7.10 10.67
C VAL A 154 16.38 -5.89 10.14
N GLY A 155 17.65 -5.72 10.55
CA GLY A 155 18.53 -4.66 10.06
C GLY A 155 18.80 -4.76 8.56
N GLU A 156 19.15 -5.97 8.08
CA GLU A 156 19.32 -6.22 6.64
C GLU A 156 18.04 -5.94 5.85
N SER A 157 16.86 -6.23 6.42
CA SER A 157 15.58 -5.96 5.77
C SER A 157 15.38 -4.46 5.53
N TYR A 158 15.61 -3.63 6.55
CA TYR A 158 15.58 -2.17 6.38
C TYR A 158 16.60 -1.71 5.34
N GLN A 159 17.84 -2.20 5.41
CA GLN A 159 18.89 -1.85 4.47
C GLN A 159 18.49 -2.17 3.03
N LYS A 160 17.99 -3.37 2.75
CA LYS A 160 17.59 -3.79 1.41
C LYS A 160 16.42 -2.96 0.85
N ILE A 161 15.46 -2.62 1.69
CA ILE A 161 14.35 -1.76 1.29
C ILE A 161 14.85 -0.35 0.98
N PHE A 162 15.74 0.21 1.80
CA PHE A 162 16.34 1.53 1.52
C PHE A 162 17.19 1.54 0.26
N GLU A 163 18.03 0.50 0.04
CA GLU A 163 18.81 0.35 -1.19
C GLU A 163 17.93 0.36 -2.47
N ASP A 164 16.72 -0.19 -2.37
CA ASP A 164 15.76 -0.17 -3.48
C ASP A 164 15.04 1.17 -3.65
N LEU A 165 14.94 1.97 -2.59
CA LEU A 165 14.34 3.32 -2.65
C LEU A 165 15.29 4.39 -3.17
N GLU A 166 16.61 4.24 -2.97
CA GLU A 166 17.60 5.27 -3.33
C GLU A 166 17.53 5.72 -4.81
N PRO A 167 17.44 4.81 -5.81
CA PRO A 167 17.27 5.23 -7.19
C PRO A 167 15.99 6.03 -7.43
N GLY A 168 14.92 5.73 -6.69
CA GLY A 168 13.64 6.44 -6.78
C GLY A 168 13.74 7.90 -6.34
N LEU A 169 14.52 8.16 -5.30
CA LEU A 169 14.77 9.53 -4.84
C LEU A 169 15.53 10.38 -5.87
N LYS A 170 16.27 9.72 -6.75
CA LYS A 170 17.12 10.38 -7.75
C LYS A 170 16.48 10.46 -9.14
N TYR A 171 15.83 9.40 -9.60
CA TYR A 171 15.46 9.22 -10.99
C TYR A 171 13.96 9.18 -11.25
N LEU A 172 13.11 8.93 -10.23
CA LEU A 172 11.68 8.98 -10.45
C LEU A 172 11.22 10.40 -10.79
N PRO A 173 10.24 10.53 -11.69
CA PRO A 173 9.60 11.82 -11.95
C PRO A 173 8.85 12.32 -10.72
N ASP A 174 8.61 13.63 -10.70
CA ASP A 174 7.70 14.23 -9.75
C ASP A 174 6.27 13.70 -9.94
N PHE A 175 5.47 13.80 -8.88
CA PHE A 175 4.10 13.34 -8.88
C PHE A 175 3.25 13.98 -10.00
N THR A 176 2.53 13.16 -10.72
CA THR A 176 1.55 13.61 -11.74
C THR A 176 0.16 13.02 -11.51
N THR A 177 0.08 11.80 -10.97
CA THR A 177 -1.17 11.07 -10.75
C THR A 177 -0.98 10.02 -9.64
N PRO A 178 -2.01 9.73 -8.86
CA PRO A 178 -1.90 8.72 -7.79
C PRO A 178 -1.80 7.26 -8.31
N ARG A 179 -1.77 7.05 -9.63
CA ARG A 179 -1.69 5.72 -10.24
C ARG A 179 -0.28 5.15 -10.30
N TYR A 180 0.73 6.02 -10.36
CA TYR A 180 2.13 5.64 -10.59
C TYR A 180 3.01 6.11 -9.45
N LEU A 181 4.09 5.39 -9.23
CA LEU A 181 5.12 5.81 -8.28
C LEU A 181 5.77 7.11 -8.73
N SER A 182 6.11 7.94 -7.76
CA SER A 182 6.78 9.22 -7.95
C SER A 182 7.91 9.38 -6.94
N LYS A 183 8.77 10.37 -7.17
CA LYS A 183 9.82 10.73 -6.24
C LYS A 183 9.26 11.04 -4.85
N GLN A 184 8.17 11.80 -4.77
CA GLN A 184 7.52 12.13 -3.50
C GLN A 184 7.03 10.88 -2.77
N LEU A 185 6.46 9.90 -3.48
CA LEU A 185 6.03 8.64 -2.86
C LEU A 185 7.20 7.81 -2.34
N ALA A 186 8.34 7.77 -3.05
CA ALA A 186 9.55 7.13 -2.55
C ALA A 186 10.07 7.81 -1.28
N GLN A 187 10.02 9.15 -1.22
CA GLN A 187 10.38 9.93 -0.03
C GLN A 187 9.44 9.63 1.14
N VAL A 188 8.11 9.61 0.91
CA VAL A 188 7.11 9.30 1.96
C VAL A 188 7.31 7.88 2.50
N LEU A 189 7.52 6.89 1.63
CA LEU A 189 7.77 5.52 2.06
C LEU A 189 9.05 5.41 2.88
N LYS A 190 10.13 6.08 2.46
CA LYS A 190 11.38 6.13 3.21
C LYS A 190 11.18 6.80 4.57
N ALA A 191 10.48 7.93 4.63
CA ALA A 191 10.16 8.62 5.87
C ALA A 191 9.38 7.74 6.84
N LYS A 192 8.38 7.00 6.36
CA LYS A 192 7.58 6.08 7.19
C LYS A 192 8.42 4.94 7.77
N LEU A 193 9.32 4.37 6.99
CA LEU A 193 10.23 3.32 7.45
C LEU A 193 11.25 3.86 8.48
N LEU A 194 11.79 5.06 8.26
CA LEU A 194 12.68 5.73 9.20
C LEU A 194 11.96 6.09 10.50
N LEU A 195 10.74 6.61 10.44
CA LEU A 195 9.91 6.85 11.62
C LEU A 195 9.73 5.56 12.43
N ASN A 196 9.31 4.47 11.78
CA ASN A 196 9.12 3.18 12.44
C ASN A 196 10.42 2.68 13.10
N ARG A 197 11.54 2.69 12.37
CA ARG A 197 12.83 2.26 12.90
C ARG A 197 13.32 3.17 14.01
N GLY A 198 13.21 4.47 13.83
CA GLY A 198 13.61 5.48 14.82
C GLY A 198 12.88 5.34 16.14
N VAL A 199 11.57 5.12 16.10
CA VAL A 199 10.74 4.90 17.30
C VAL A 199 11.13 3.62 18.00
N MET A 200 11.25 2.51 17.29
CA MET A 200 11.52 1.21 17.91
C MET A 200 12.92 1.10 18.49
N ARG A 201 13.90 1.82 17.93
CA ARG A 201 15.30 1.79 18.36
C ARG A 201 15.75 2.99 19.19
N GLY A 202 14.91 3.98 19.39
CA GLY A 202 15.31 5.26 19.97
C GLY A 202 16.36 5.98 19.11
N ALA A 203 16.38 5.75 17.81
CA ALA A 203 17.36 6.31 16.88
C ALA A 203 16.94 7.72 16.47
N VAL A 204 17.41 8.73 17.22
CA VAL A 204 17.06 10.15 16.99
C VAL A 204 17.42 10.60 15.57
N GLN A 205 18.50 10.08 14.97
CA GLN A 205 18.88 10.47 13.62
C GLN A 205 17.84 9.99 12.59
N ASP A 206 17.29 8.78 12.73
CA ASP A 206 16.21 8.30 11.87
C ASP A 206 14.97 9.20 11.94
N LEU A 207 14.62 9.66 13.14
CA LEU A 207 13.49 10.58 13.33
C LEU A 207 13.74 11.94 12.67
N LYS A 208 14.96 12.47 12.75
CA LYS A 208 15.35 13.72 12.07
C LYS A 208 15.31 13.57 10.55
N ASP A 209 15.90 12.50 10.04
CA ASP A 209 15.91 12.20 8.59
C ASP A 209 14.48 12.00 8.05
N ALA A 210 13.61 11.36 8.84
CA ALA A 210 12.20 11.21 8.49
C ALA A 210 11.48 12.57 8.45
N LEU A 211 11.72 13.45 9.43
CA LEU A 211 11.13 14.78 9.47
C LEU A 211 11.58 15.62 8.27
N ASP A 212 12.88 15.61 7.96
CA ASP A 212 13.43 16.33 6.80
C ASP A 212 12.80 15.88 5.49
N LEU A 213 12.58 14.57 5.32
CA LEU A 213 11.88 14.03 4.14
C LEU A 213 10.43 14.49 4.09
N VAL A 214 9.68 14.43 5.19
CA VAL A 214 8.28 14.87 5.25
C VAL A 214 8.16 16.36 4.91
N LEU A 215 9.01 17.19 5.51
CA LEU A 215 9.02 18.64 5.24
C LEU A 215 9.41 18.94 3.79
N THR A 216 10.37 18.21 3.23
CA THR A 216 10.75 18.33 1.82
C THR A 216 9.58 17.99 0.91
N VAL A 217 8.90 16.86 1.14
CA VAL A 217 7.73 16.46 0.34
C VAL A 217 6.60 17.48 0.44
N LYS A 218 6.32 18.03 1.61
CA LYS A 218 5.30 19.08 1.79
C LYS A 218 5.68 20.37 1.08
N LYS A 219 6.95 20.77 1.13
CA LYS A 219 7.46 21.97 0.45
C LYS A 219 7.38 21.84 -1.07
N ASP A 220 7.73 20.67 -1.60
CA ASP A 220 7.78 20.37 -3.02
C ASP A 220 6.47 19.75 -3.55
N ALA A 221 5.39 19.82 -2.74
CA ALA A 221 4.10 19.27 -3.09
C ALA A 221 3.55 19.92 -4.37
N PRO A 222 3.05 19.13 -5.34
CA PRO A 222 2.38 19.68 -6.51
C PRO A 222 1.15 20.50 -6.10
N GLY A 223 0.83 21.53 -6.87
CA GLY A 223 -0.35 22.36 -6.61
C GLY A 223 -1.69 21.62 -6.67
N SER A 224 -1.69 20.37 -7.18
CA SER A 224 -2.85 19.48 -7.15
C SER A 224 -3.08 18.82 -5.79
N TRP A 225 -2.07 18.77 -4.91
CA TRP A 225 -2.24 18.21 -3.57
C TRP A 225 -2.91 19.20 -2.65
N LYS A 226 -3.95 18.74 -1.99
CA LYS A 226 -4.69 19.56 -1.03
C LYS A 226 -5.42 18.66 -0.04
N MET A 227 -5.63 19.16 1.16
CA MET A 227 -6.64 18.59 2.06
C MET A 227 -8.02 18.94 1.51
N GLU A 228 -8.89 17.96 1.39
CA GLU A 228 -10.29 18.26 1.10
C GLU A 228 -10.94 18.89 2.34
N ALA A 229 -11.82 19.84 2.12
CA ALA A 229 -12.49 20.53 3.22
C ALA A 229 -13.49 19.62 3.95
N ASP A 230 -14.02 18.63 3.24
CA ASP A 230 -14.99 17.65 3.72
C ASP A 230 -14.50 16.23 3.43
N LEU A 231 -14.52 15.39 4.45
CA LEU A 231 -14.14 13.98 4.34
C LEU A 231 -15.09 13.21 3.39
N ALA A 232 -16.37 13.58 3.33
CA ALA A 232 -17.32 12.99 2.39
C ALA A 232 -16.92 13.28 0.94
N GLU A 233 -16.54 14.52 0.65
CA GLU A 233 -16.05 14.93 -0.68
C GLU A 233 -14.80 14.14 -1.09
N MET A 234 -13.87 13.91 -0.16
CA MET A 234 -12.68 13.10 -0.41
C MET A 234 -13.04 11.68 -0.83
N TYR A 235 -13.97 11.02 -0.13
CA TYR A 235 -14.39 9.66 -0.47
C TYR A 235 -15.24 9.62 -1.75
N GLU A 236 -16.04 10.63 -2.02
CA GLU A 236 -16.82 10.75 -3.26
C GLU A 236 -15.90 10.86 -4.48
N LYS A 237 -14.85 11.67 -4.39
CA LYS A 237 -13.84 11.83 -5.45
C LYS A 237 -12.94 10.60 -5.60
N GLY A 238 -12.73 9.83 -4.53
CA GLY A 238 -11.83 8.68 -4.55
C GLY A 238 -10.44 9.04 -5.04
N TRP A 239 -9.93 8.35 -6.07
CA TRP A 239 -8.59 8.62 -6.63
C TRP A 239 -8.45 9.95 -7.38
N GLU A 240 -9.55 10.67 -7.62
CA GLU A 240 -9.53 12.01 -8.23
C GLU A 240 -9.33 13.12 -7.19
N SER A 241 -9.41 12.80 -5.90
CA SER A 241 -9.15 13.75 -4.83
C SER A 241 -7.68 14.16 -4.80
N GLY A 242 -7.42 15.45 -4.60
CA GLY A 242 -6.07 15.96 -4.35
C GLY A 242 -5.43 15.47 -3.05
N GLU A 243 -6.21 14.83 -2.18
CA GLU A 243 -5.71 14.20 -0.95
C GLU A 243 -5.15 12.80 -1.17
N VAL A 244 -5.42 12.16 -2.32
CA VAL A 244 -4.96 10.79 -2.61
C VAL A 244 -3.62 10.84 -3.32
N LEU A 245 -2.55 10.41 -2.65
CA LEU A 245 -1.20 10.43 -3.17
C LEU A 245 -0.82 9.14 -3.89
N TRP A 246 -1.34 8.02 -3.42
CA TRP A 246 -1.15 6.74 -4.08
C TRP A 246 -2.34 5.80 -3.81
N THR A 247 -2.78 5.15 -4.88
CA THR A 247 -3.97 4.30 -4.86
C THR A 247 -3.80 3.11 -5.80
N ARG A 248 -4.56 2.07 -5.52
CA ARG A 248 -4.86 1.04 -6.50
C ARG A 248 -5.86 1.59 -7.50
N TYR A 249 -5.45 1.76 -8.75
CA TYR A 249 -6.34 2.20 -9.81
C TYR A 249 -7.07 1.01 -10.44
N MET A 250 -8.39 1.08 -10.43
CA MET A 250 -9.27 0.00 -10.90
C MET A 250 -10.25 0.44 -12.00
N GLY A 251 -10.09 1.66 -12.55
CA GLY A 251 -11.08 2.27 -13.44
C GLY A 251 -11.53 1.45 -14.64
N ASP A 252 -10.66 0.52 -15.12
CA ASP A 252 -10.94 -0.29 -16.30
C ASP A 252 -11.09 -1.80 -15.97
N ILE A 253 -11.19 -2.17 -14.67
CA ILE A 253 -11.19 -3.59 -14.25
C ILE A 253 -12.41 -3.89 -13.38
N THR A 254 -13.49 -4.32 -14.02
CA THR A 254 -14.77 -4.63 -13.37
C THR A 254 -14.70 -5.84 -12.43
N ASN A 255 -13.93 -6.87 -12.76
CA ASN A 255 -13.86 -8.11 -11.96
C ASN A 255 -13.23 -7.94 -10.57
N CYS A 256 -12.44 -6.90 -10.36
CA CYS A 256 -11.84 -6.61 -9.06
C CYS A 256 -12.78 -5.78 -8.15
N ALA A 257 -13.71 -5.05 -8.74
CA ALA A 257 -14.70 -4.25 -8.01
C ALA A 257 -15.61 -5.14 -7.14
N TRP A 258 -15.99 -6.32 -7.63
CA TRP A 258 -16.82 -7.25 -6.86
C TRP A 258 -16.16 -7.70 -5.56
N SER A 259 -14.88 -8.05 -5.57
CA SER A 259 -14.17 -8.45 -4.36
C SER A 259 -14.10 -7.31 -3.33
N GLU A 260 -13.78 -6.09 -3.79
CA GLU A 260 -13.74 -4.92 -2.93
C GLU A 260 -15.12 -4.60 -2.35
N PHE A 261 -16.16 -4.66 -3.17
CA PHE A 261 -17.54 -4.51 -2.73
C PHE A 261 -17.90 -5.55 -1.65
N THR A 262 -17.57 -6.82 -1.87
CA THR A 262 -17.86 -7.89 -0.91
C THR A 262 -17.18 -7.64 0.43
N TYR A 263 -15.91 -7.21 0.44
CA TYR A 263 -15.20 -6.93 1.69
C TYR A 263 -15.70 -5.68 2.41
N SER A 264 -15.98 -4.60 1.71
CA SER A 264 -16.55 -3.41 2.33
C SER A 264 -17.93 -3.70 2.94
N TYR A 265 -18.67 -4.56 2.30
CA TYR A 265 -19.98 -5.03 2.69
C TYR A 265 -19.93 -5.95 3.92
N ALA A 266 -19.00 -6.91 3.92
CA ALA A 266 -18.83 -7.87 4.99
C ALA A 266 -18.44 -7.18 6.32
N ILE A 267 -17.65 -6.12 6.25
CA ILE A 267 -17.27 -5.32 7.43
C ILE A 267 -18.50 -4.71 8.10
N GLY A 268 -19.52 -4.30 7.31
CA GLY A 268 -20.76 -3.74 7.86
C GLY A 268 -21.77 -4.79 8.37
N TYR A 269 -21.85 -5.94 7.70
CA TYR A 269 -22.96 -6.88 7.86
C TYR A 269 -22.80 -7.86 9.04
N ASN A 270 -21.61 -8.39 9.28
CA ASN A 270 -21.40 -9.47 10.26
C ASN A 270 -20.83 -8.98 11.58
N ASN A 271 -21.08 -7.75 11.95
CA ASN A 271 -20.42 -7.16 13.08
C ASN A 271 -21.15 -7.44 14.40
N THR A 272 -20.84 -8.55 15.05
CA THR A 272 -21.27 -8.81 16.42
C THR A 272 -20.69 -7.77 17.40
N TYR A 273 -19.54 -7.17 17.06
CA TYR A 273 -18.94 -6.07 17.82
C TYR A 273 -19.58 -4.71 17.51
N TYR A 274 -20.38 -4.61 16.44
CA TYR A 274 -21.13 -3.41 16.12
C TYR A 274 -22.01 -2.99 17.30
N ASP A 275 -22.64 -3.94 17.96
CA ASP A 275 -23.45 -3.67 19.15
C ASP A 275 -22.60 -3.18 20.35
N ILE A 276 -21.36 -3.65 20.46
CA ILE A 276 -20.42 -3.24 21.52
C ILE A 276 -19.89 -1.83 21.25
N PHE A 277 -19.62 -1.50 20.00
CA PHE A 277 -19.10 -0.20 19.58
C PHE A 277 -20.20 0.78 19.15
N ASP A 278 -21.45 0.34 19.08
CA ASP A 278 -22.59 1.10 18.54
C ASP A 278 -22.73 2.48 19.19
N GLY A 279 -22.54 2.57 20.51
CA GLY A 279 -22.64 3.83 21.23
C GLY A 279 -21.63 4.87 20.77
N TRP A 280 -20.37 4.60 21.00
CA TRP A 280 -19.31 5.62 20.78
C TRP A 280 -18.89 5.79 19.31
N ILE A 281 -19.02 4.76 18.46
CA ILE A 281 -18.76 4.89 17.02
C ILE A 281 -19.79 5.83 16.39
N LYS A 282 -21.07 5.76 16.78
CA LYS A 282 -22.12 6.63 16.28
C LYS A 282 -21.98 8.09 16.74
N GLU A 283 -21.29 8.31 17.85
CA GLU A 283 -20.96 9.66 18.34
C GLU A 283 -19.82 10.31 17.56
N ASP A 284 -19.02 9.52 16.83
CA ASP A 284 -17.96 10.05 15.97
C ASP A 284 -18.60 10.72 14.75
N PRO A 285 -18.29 12.01 14.48
CA PRO A 285 -18.88 12.74 13.35
C PRO A 285 -18.54 12.11 11.99
N ARG A 286 -17.49 11.29 11.92
CA ARG A 286 -17.13 10.57 10.69
C ARG A 286 -18.03 9.38 10.40
N TYR A 287 -18.82 8.90 11.39
CA TYR A 287 -19.68 7.73 11.22
C TYR A 287 -20.58 7.82 10.00
N THR A 288 -21.32 8.93 9.86
CA THR A 288 -22.25 9.16 8.75
C THR A 288 -21.56 9.29 7.39
N VAL A 289 -20.28 9.60 7.40
CA VAL A 289 -19.46 9.72 6.20
C VAL A 289 -18.87 8.37 5.77
N VAL A 290 -18.49 7.52 6.74
CA VAL A 290 -17.79 6.27 6.45
C VAL A 290 -18.68 5.04 6.38
N MET A 291 -19.91 5.11 6.93
CA MET A 291 -20.87 4.02 6.96
C MET A 291 -22.14 4.40 6.18
N ASP A 292 -22.70 3.45 5.47
CA ASP A 292 -23.97 3.61 4.77
C ASP A 292 -24.78 2.32 4.76
N SER A 293 -26.10 2.46 4.67
CA SER A 293 -27.00 1.33 4.45
C SER A 293 -27.14 1.09 2.95
N VAL A 294 -26.61 -0.03 2.49
CA VAL A 294 -26.66 -0.39 1.07
C VAL A 294 -27.59 -1.56 0.84
N ARG A 295 -28.11 -1.65 -0.39
CA ARG A 295 -28.95 -2.78 -0.79
C ARG A 295 -28.11 -4.05 -0.83
N ALA A 296 -28.58 -5.08 -0.09
CA ALA A 296 -27.97 -6.40 -0.13
C ALA A 296 -28.14 -7.04 -1.53
N PRO A 297 -27.21 -7.93 -1.95
CA PRO A 297 -27.42 -8.79 -3.11
C PRO A 297 -28.75 -9.55 -3.01
N GLU A 298 -29.44 -9.76 -4.13
CA GLU A 298 -30.74 -10.44 -4.17
C GLU A 298 -30.70 -11.86 -3.61
N THR A 299 -29.52 -12.46 -3.56
CA THR A 299 -29.28 -13.80 -2.99
C THR A 299 -29.27 -13.84 -1.47
N TRP A 300 -29.34 -12.67 -0.80
CA TRP A 300 -29.30 -12.58 0.65
C TRP A 300 -30.70 -12.39 1.24
N ASP A 301 -30.95 -12.97 2.40
CA ASP A 301 -32.26 -12.87 3.08
C ASP A 301 -32.58 -11.47 3.63
N THR A 302 -31.62 -10.55 3.59
CA THR A 302 -31.77 -9.18 4.05
C THR A 302 -31.85 -8.20 2.88
N LYS A 303 -32.66 -7.16 3.03
CA LYS A 303 -32.83 -6.14 1.98
C LYS A 303 -31.75 -5.08 2.01
N ASN A 304 -31.28 -4.69 3.19
CA ASN A 304 -30.27 -3.67 3.40
C ASN A 304 -29.25 -4.15 4.43
N VAL A 305 -28.03 -3.70 4.25
CA VAL A 305 -26.90 -3.96 5.16
C VAL A 305 -26.06 -2.69 5.31
N TRP A 306 -25.35 -2.59 6.41
CA TRP A 306 -24.37 -1.53 6.59
C TRP A 306 -23.06 -1.90 5.90
N ALA A 307 -22.44 -0.94 5.24
CA ALA A 307 -21.16 -1.13 4.56
C ALA A 307 -20.24 0.07 4.74
N LEU A 308 -18.93 -0.16 4.60
CA LEU A 308 -17.94 0.91 4.59
C LEU A 308 -18.00 1.68 3.29
N LYS A 309 -18.48 2.91 3.36
CA LYS A 309 -18.63 3.83 2.23
C LYS A 309 -17.31 4.36 1.71
N LYS A 310 -16.30 4.48 2.56
CA LYS A 310 -15.01 5.10 2.24
C LYS A 310 -14.22 4.44 1.10
N LEU A 311 -14.56 3.23 0.71
CA LEU A 311 -13.92 2.54 -0.41
C LEU A 311 -14.61 2.80 -1.75
N TYR A 312 -15.80 3.42 -1.75
CA TYR A 312 -16.59 3.67 -2.96
C TYR A 312 -16.10 4.92 -3.68
N HIS A 313 -15.99 4.82 -4.99
CA HIS A 313 -15.71 5.96 -5.85
C HIS A 313 -17.01 6.54 -6.43
N GLY A 314 -17.14 7.86 -6.45
CA GLY A 314 -18.33 8.54 -6.96
C GLY A 314 -19.57 8.33 -6.11
N GLY A 315 -19.42 8.01 -4.82
CA GLY A 315 -20.53 7.82 -3.89
C GLY A 315 -21.42 6.61 -4.23
N ARG A 316 -21.03 5.78 -5.19
CA ARG A 316 -21.82 4.61 -5.60
C ARG A 316 -21.53 3.42 -4.70
N ASN A 317 -22.60 2.89 -4.14
CA ASN A 317 -22.59 1.76 -3.22
C ASN A 317 -23.61 0.68 -3.60
N ASP A 318 -24.24 0.81 -4.74
CA ASP A 318 -25.40 0.03 -5.15
C ASP A 318 -25.10 -1.04 -6.21
N THR A 319 -23.88 -1.05 -6.74
CA THR A 319 -23.49 -2.03 -7.77
C THR A 319 -22.10 -2.62 -7.53
N PRO A 320 -21.93 -3.92 -7.82
CA PRO A 320 -20.61 -4.57 -7.74
C PRO A 320 -19.62 -4.08 -8.82
N ASP A 321 -20.10 -3.36 -9.82
CA ASP A 321 -19.31 -2.81 -10.92
C ASP A 321 -18.81 -1.39 -10.63
N ALA A 322 -19.17 -0.81 -9.47
CA ALA A 322 -18.68 0.49 -9.07
C ALA A 322 -17.15 0.43 -8.83
N PRO A 323 -16.39 1.41 -9.30
CA PRO A 323 -14.97 1.47 -9.02
C PRO A 323 -14.73 1.76 -7.54
N TYR A 324 -13.78 1.05 -6.93
CA TYR A 324 -13.38 1.21 -5.54
C TYR A 324 -11.97 1.78 -5.45
N THR A 325 -11.74 2.65 -4.47
CA THR A 325 -10.43 3.23 -4.20
C THR A 325 -9.77 2.55 -3.00
N ALA A 326 -8.62 1.93 -3.20
CA ALA A 326 -7.76 1.49 -2.11
C ALA A 326 -6.71 2.57 -1.86
N TYR A 327 -6.78 3.20 -0.68
CA TYR A 327 -5.89 4.31 -0.31
C TYR A 327 -4.61 3.76 0.29
N TYR A 328 -3.47 3.92 -0.41
CA TYR A 328 -2.16 3.51 0.09
C TYR A 328 -1.43 4.64 0.80
N PHE A 329 -1.51 5.86 0.25
CA PHE A 329 -1.02 7.07 0.88
C PHE A 329 -1.98 8.22 0.65
N ARG A 330 -2.23 8.98 1.71
CA ARG A 330 -3.03 10.21 1.70
C ARG A 330 -2.20 11.38 2.17
N TYR A 331 -2.52 12.58 1.68
CA TYR A 331 -1.84 13.81 2.07
C TYR A 331 -1.94 14.08 3.58
N ALA A 332 -3.05 13.71 4.21
CA ALA A 332 -3.24 13.78 5.66
C ALA A 332 -2.15 13.01 6.43
N GLU A 333 -1.62 11.90 5.90
CA GLU A 333 -0.53 11.15 6.56
C GLU A 333 0.72 11.99 6.76
N LEU A 334 1.05 12.90 5.84
CA LEU A 334 2.22 13.77 5.97
C LEU A 334 2.10 14.71 7.17
N TYR A 335 0.90 15.24 7.43
CA TYR A 335 0.64 16.09 8.59
C TYR A 335 0.73 15.28 9.89
N LEU A 336 0.17 14.08 9.90
CA LEU A 336 0.24 13.19 11.07
C LEU A 336 1.67 12.74 11.35
N MET A 337 2.45 12.39 10.31
CA MET A 337 3.86 12.03 10.46
C MET A 337 4.69 13.21 10.96
N GLU A 338 4.46 14.42 10.44
CA GLU A 338 5.13 15.63 10.91
C GLU A 338 4.83 15.89 12.38
N ALA A 339 3.56 15.84 12.78
CA ALA A 339 3.14 16.05 14.16
C ALA A 339 3.79 15.02 15.11
N GLU A 340 3.78 13.74 14.74
CA GLU A 340 4.40 12.68 15.53
C GLU A 340 5.92 12.86 15.64
N LEU A 341 6.61 13.15 14.54
CA LEU A 341 8.05 13.32 14.50
C LEU A 341 8.50 14.52 15.35
N LYS A 342 7.81 15.65 15.23
CA LYS A 342 8.09 16.85 16.05
C LYS A 342 7.87 16.57 17.54
N ALA A 343 6.77 15.90 17.90
CA ALA A 343 6.48 15.54 19.27
C ALA A 343 7.57 14.61 19.88
N ARG A 344 8.06 13.64 19.08
CA ARG A 344 9.11 12.72 19.53
C ARG A 344 10.50 13.33 19.61
N LEU A 345 10.74 14.41 18.89
CA LEU A 345 12.01 15.14 18.90
C LEU A 345 12.06 16.25 19.94
N ASP A 346 11.02 16.39 20.78
CA ASP A 346 10.86 17.50 21.74
C ASP A 346 10.99 18.90 21.12
N ASP A 347 10.79 19.00 19.79
CA ASP A 347 10.94 20.23 19.01
C ASP A 347 9.62 21.00 18.92
N TYR A 348 8.67 20.67 19.82
CA TYR A 348 7.29 21.08 19.59
C TYR A 348 6.39 20.94 20.82
N SER A 349 5.56 21.92 21.09
CA SER A 349 4.53 21.77 22.11
C SER A 349 3.38 20.90 21.57
N VAL A 350 2.73 20.11 22.42
CA VAL A 350 1.53 19.34 22.04
C VAL A 350 0.43 20.25 21.47
N ALA A 351 0.35 21.50 21.95
CA ALA A 351 -0.60 22.49 21.45
C ALA A 351 -0.35 22.86 19.97
N ASP A 352 0.93 22.97 19.57
CA ASP A 352 1.29 23.25 18.18
C ASP A 352 1.05 22.03 17.26
N ALA A 353 1.12 20.80 17.80
CA ALA A 353 0.84 19.57 17.05
C ALA A 353 -0.65 19.41 16.72
N LEU A 354 -1.52 20.05 17.49
CA LEU A 354 -2.98 19.95 17.35
C LEU A 354 -3.58 21.15 16.58
N ALA A 355 -2.78 22.17 16.28
CA ALA A 355 -3.17 23.31 15.46
C ALA A 355 -2.90 23.11 13.98
#